data_0e4d4d70cc3f39a9569bcc1392273f7f
#
_entry.id   0e4d4d70cc3f39a9569bcc1392273f7f
#
_cell.length_a   1.000
_cell.length_b   1.000
_cell.length_c   1.000
_cell.angle_alpha   90.00
_cell.angle_beta   90.00
_cell.angle_gamma   90.00
#
_symmetry.space_group_name_H-M   'P 1'
#
loop_
_entity.id
_entity.type
_entity.pdbx_description
1 polymer ?
#
loop_
_entity_poly.entity_id
_entity_poly.type
_entity_poly.pdbx_seq_one_letter_code
_entity_poly.pdbx_strand_id
1 'polypeptide(L)'
;MTYNIDRREANFHKYIEYMENIAIHMSPNAPRTNAKINAQGSELAYIISLCYPESGTLFRFRPQNDYSISALENDELWFSAARTFNDPFDSLCHIDMTKLSTTVFKVLGIPDHIKYIDKIAICREYEKTFKDMGRNKKIVCLTENIYSNLMWAHYADSGKGFAVEYEVEKMTMALMKGDLKSPVPYPVIYSDERYDVTHDALNWFKSVMDKNGTHSVDGLLLVKPVIRKGKSWDYEKEWRIIDVGNYFGDDINYASLSFIKPKAVYIGYNTPRDYELRIIDICKCKKIDLYKITLDNGNKSSLSSVPLNL
;
A
#
# COMPACT_ATOMS: atom_id res chain seq x y z
N MET A 1 -15.49 19.14 18.47
CA MET A 1 -14.46 18.62 17.53
C MET A 1 -13.45 17.63 18.17
N THR A 2 -13.23 17.63 19.46
CA THR A 2 -12.31 16.70 20.18
C THR A 2 -12.80 15.24 20.19
N TYR A 3 -14.10 14.99 20.19
CA TYR A 3 -14.68 13.65 20.33
C TYR A 3 -14.44 12.72 19.13
N ASN A 4 -14.25 13.26 17.93
CA ASN A 4 -14.05 12.46 16.69
C ASN A 4 -12.59 12.01 16.50
N ILE A 5 -11.62 12.82 16.95
CA ILE A 5 -10.19 12.49 16.84
C ILE A 5 -9.88 11.27 17.72
N ASP A 6 -10.37 11.27 18.97
CA ASP A 6 -10.17 10.17 19.91
C ASP A 6 -10.74 8.84 19.40
N ARG A 7 -11.91 8.88 18.74
CA ARG A 7 -12.56 7.68 18.19
C ARG A 7 -11.80 7.08 17.01
N ARG A 8 -11.30 7.92 16.10
CA ARG A 8 -10.53 7.50 14.94
C ARG A 8 -9.19 6.92 15.37
N GLU A 9 -8.51 7.55 16.31
CA GLU A 9 -7.26 7.07 16.86
C GLU A 9 -7.45 5.72 17.55
N ALA A 10 -8.53 5.54 18.32
CA ALA A 10 -8.89 4.27 18.93
C ALA A 10 -9.18 3.16 17.87
N ASN A 11 -9.83 3.50 16.76
CA ASN A 11 -10.05 2.58 15.65
C ASN A 11 -8.73 2.18 14.96
N PHE A 12 -7.82 3.14 14.80
CA PHE A 12 -6.49 2.87 14.24
C PHE A 12 -5.65 1.96 15.15
N HIS A 13 -5.71 2.16 16.45
CA HIS A 13 -5.10 1.23 17.41
C HIS A 13 -5.67 -0.18 17.33
N LYS A 14 -6.99 -0.33 17.20
CA LYS A 14 -7.63 -1.64 16.96
C LYS A 14 -7.16 -2.29 15.68
N TYR A 15 -7.01 -1.50 14.61
CA TYR A 15 -6.50 -2.00 13.35
C TYR A 15 -5.05 -2.51 13.49
N ILE A 16 -4.17 -1.77 14.17
CA ILE A 16 -2.79 -2.18 14.42
C ILE A 16 -2.78 -3.49 15.22
N GLU A 17 -3.50 -3.53 16.34
CA GLU A 17 -3.60 -4.72 17.19
C GLU A 17 -4.15 -5.93 16.40
N TYR A 18 -5.17 -5.71 15.59
CA TYR A 18 -5.73 -6.74 14.73
C TYR A 18 -4.71 -7.26 13.71
N MET A 19 -4.00 -6.36 13.02
CA MET A 19 -2.97 -6.73 12.03
C MET A 19 -1.77 -7.46 12.66
N GLU A 20 -1.44 -7.17 13.90
CA GLU A 20 -0.36 -7.88 14.61
C GLU A 20 -0.75 -9.29 15.05
N ASN A 21 -2.01 -9.49 15.42
CA ASN A 21 -2.50 -10.74 16.00
C ASN A 21 -3.23 -11.65 15.02
N ILE A 22 -3.73 -11.12 13.89
CA ILE A 22 -4.44 -11.95 12.93
C ILE A 22 -3.48 -12.81 12.12
N ALA A 23 -3.85 -14.08 11.95
CA ALA A 23 -3.34 -14.95 10.91
C ALA A 23 -4.53 -15.49 10.12
N ILE A 24 -4.65 -15.09 8.87
CA ILE A 24 -5.60 -15.68 7.93
C ILE A 24 -5.00 -16.98 7.44
N HIS A 25 -5.27 -18.07 8.17
CA HIS A 25 -4.72 -19.37 7.89
C HIS A 25 -5.20 -19.93 6.54
N MET A 26 -4.32 -19.88 5.55
CA MET A 26 -4.54 -20.47 4.24
C MET A 26 -3.80 -21.80 4.14
N SER A 27 -4.56 -22.90 3.93
CA SER A 27 -3.92 -24.17 3.55
C SER A 27 -3.72 -24.18 2.04
N PRO A 28 -2.55 -24.61 1.53
CA PRO A 28 -2.32 -24.76 0.10
C PRO A 28 -3.34 -25.65 -0.60
N ASN A 29 -3.92 -26.59 0.14
CA ASN A 29 -4.90 -27.57 -0.35
C ASN A 29 -6.36 -27.21 0.02
N ALA A 30 -6.60 -26.08 0.72
CA ALA A 30 -7.97 -25.69 1.06
C ALA A 30 -8.69 -25.11 -0.15
N PRO A 31 -9.96 -25.45 -0.40
CA PRO A 31 -10.74 -24.77 -1.42
C PRO A 31 -10.81 -23.27 -1.13
N ARG A 32 -10.66 -22.44 -2.16
CA ARG A 32 -10.68 -20.96 -2.08
C ARG A 32 -12.00 -20.39 -1.50
N THR A 33 -13.01 -21.22 -1.32
CA THR A 33 -14.34 -20.92 -0.78
C THR A 33 -14.46 -21.24 0.71
N ASN A 34 -13.36 -21.30 1.46
CA ASN A 34 -13.41 -21.57 2.89
C ASN A 34 -14.15 -20.44 3.63
N ALA A 35 -15.30 -20.76 4.24
CA ALA A 35 -16.14 -19.81 4.96
C ALA A 35 -15.40 -19.07 6.08
N LYS A 36 -14.44 -19.72 6.75
CA LYS A 36 -13.62 -19.10 7.80
C LYS A 36 -12.68 -18.03 7.23
N ILE A 37 -12.04 -18.28 6.08
CA ILE A 37 -11.17 -17.32 5.41
C ILE A 37 -11.99 -16.10 4.96
N ASN A 38 -13.18 -16.34 4.41
CA ASN A 38 -14.07 -15.25 3.99
C ASN A 38 -14.57 -14.42 5.18
N ALA A 39 -14.88 -15.05 6.32
CA ALA A 39 -15.29 -14.35 7.54
C ALA A 39 -14.15 -13.46 8.08
N GLN A 40 -12.93 -13.98 8.16
CA GLN A 40 -11.75 -13.20 8.59
C GLN A 40 -11.43 -12.04 7.64
N GLY A 41 -11.56 -12.26 6.33
CA GLY A 41 -11.40 -11.21 5.32
C GLY A 41 -12.45 -10.11 5.44
N SER A 42 -13.70 -10.48 5.73
CA SER A 42 -14.79 -9.53 5.96
C SER A 42 -14.60 -8.73 7.26
N GLU A 43 -14.13 -9.38 8.31
CA GLU A 43 -13.79 -8.72 9.58
C GLU A 43 -12.65 -7.73 9.42
N LEU A 44 -11.58 -8.10 8.71
CA LEU A 44 -10.49 -7.19 8.38
C LEU A 44 -10.98 -5.98 7.58
N ALA A 45 -11.78 -6.19 6.54
CA ALA A 45 -12.35 -5.13 5.74
C ALA A 45 -13.23 -4.18 6.58
N TYR A 46 -14.03 -4.71 7.51
CA TYR A 46 -14.81 -3.92 8.46
C TYR A 46 -13.90 -3.08 9.36
N ILE A 47 -12.86 -3.66 9.97
CA ILE A 47 -11.92 -2.94 10.84
C ILE A 47 -11.21 -1.82 10.07
N ILE A 48 -10.78 -2.09 8.84
CA ILE A 48 -10.19 -1.08 7.97
C ILE A 48 -11.19 0.05 7.67
N SER A 49 -12.46 -0.29 7.43
CA SER A 49 -13.49 0.72 7.14
C SER A 49 -13.72 1.70 8.30
N LEU A 50 -13.49 1.27 9.54
CA LEU A 50 -13.56 2.15 10.72
C LEU A 50 -12.43 3.19 10.76
N CYS A 51 -11.35 2.96 10.01
CA CYS A 51 -10.21 3.88 9.89
C CYS A 51 -10.35 4.87 8.73
N TYR A 52 -11.37 4.75 7.88
CA TYR A 52 -11.53 5.64 6.72
C TYR A 52 -11.59 7.10 7.15
N PRO A 53 -11.02 8.02 6.32
CA PRO A 53 -11.10 9.46 6.59
C PRO A 53 -12.55 9.92 6.65
N GLU A 54 -12.85 10.90 7.51
CA GLU A 54 -14.20 11.48 7.62
C GLU A 54 -14.69 12.10 6.30
N SER A 55 -13.76 12.59 5.46
CA SER A 55 -14.07 13.07 4.12
C SER A 55 -14.61 11.99 3.19
N GLY A 56 -14.40 10.71 3.52
CA GLY A 56 -14.71 9.58 2.65
C GLY A 56 -13.86 9.54 1.38
N THR A 57 -12.74 10.27 1.33
CA THR A 57 -11.92 10.41 0.12
C THR A 57 -10.44 10.22 0.40
N LEU A 58 -9.71 9.75 -0.63
CA LEU A 58 -8.25 9.63 -0.66
C LEU A 58 -7.72 10.30 -1.91
N PHE A 59 -6.49 10.80 -1.83
CA PHE A 59 -5.83 11.57 -2.88
C PHE A 59 -4.62 10.84 -3.45
N ARG A 60 -4.43 10.92 -4.76
CA ARG A 60 -3.22 10.47 -5.46
C ARG A 60 -2.51 11.66 -6.07
N PHE A 61 -1.34 12.00 -5.57
CA PHE A 61 -0.47 13.01 -6.17
C PHE A 61 0.18 12.49 -7.45
N ARG A 62 0.35 13.37 -8.44
CA ARG A 62 0.91 13.09 -9.75
C ARG A 62 1.91 14.17 -10.15
N PRO A 63 3.13 13.81 -10.57
CA PRO A 63 4.10 14.77 -11.08
C PRO A 63 3.68 15.33 -12.44
N GLN A 64 4.30 16.44 -12.85
CA GLN A 64 4.11 17.03 -14.17
C GLN A 64 4.83 16.20 -15.24
N ASN A 65 4.11 15.31 -15.92
CA ASN A 65 4.60 14.55 -17.08
C ASN A 65 3.44 13.98 -17.90
N ASP A 66 3.75 13.45 -19.10
CA ASP A 66 2.75 12.90 -20.02
C ASP A 66 2.12 11.61 -19.51
N TYR A 67 2.83 10.80 -18.71
CA TYR A 67 2.25 9.59 -18.09
C TYR A 67 1.14 9.94 -17.10
N SER A 68 1.30 11.02 -16.35
CA SER A 68 0.29 11.52 -15.41
C SER A 68 -0.97 12.00 -16.15
N ILE A 69 -0.80 12.69 -17.27
CA ILE A 69 -1.93 13.13 -18.13
C ILE A 69 -2.63 11.92 -18.74
N SER A 70 -1.89 10.99 -19.35
CA SER A 70 -2.46 9.77 -19.94
C SER A 70 -3.25 8.97 -18.91
N ALA A 71 -2.75 8.86 -17.69
CA ALA A 71 -3.47 8.18 -16.60
C ALA A 71 -4.79 8.87 -16.23
N LEU A 72 -4.84 10.21 -16.28
CA LEU A 72 -6.08 10.97 -16.04
C LEU A 72 -7.06 10.82 -17.21
N GLU A 73 -6.57 10.86 -18.45
CA GLU A 73 -7.37 10.67 -19.67
C GLU A 73 -8.06 9.30 -19.70
N ASN A 74 -7.34 8.24 -19.31
CA ASN A 74 -7.78 6.87 -19.44
C ASN A 74 -8.36 6.27 -18.15
N ASP A 75 -8.53 7.05 -17.09
CA ASP A 75 -8.93 6.58 -15.75
C ASP A 75 -8.04 5.44 -15.25
N GLU A 76 -6.71 5.59 -15.39
CA GLU A 76 -5.75 4.56 -15.00
C GLU A 76 -5.19 4.80 -13.60
N LEU A 77 -5.09 3.69 -12.86
CA LEU A 77 -4.36 3.64 -11.61
C LEU A 77 -3.01 2.96 -11.82
N TRP A 78 -1.92 3.68 -11.60
CA TRP A 78 -0.56 3.19 -11.83
C TRP A 78 0.03 2.65 -10.53
N PHE A 79 0.49 1.42 -10.59
CA PHE A 79 1.18 0.68 -9.54
C PHE A 79 2.68 0.76 -9.74
N SER A 80 3.43 0.91 -8.65
CA SER A 80 4.89 0.89 -8.64
C SER A 80 5.38 -0.26 -7.77
N ALA A 81 6.42 -0.95 -8.19
CA ALA A 81 7.06 -1.95 -7.34
C ALA A 81 7.69 -1.27 -6.12
N ALA A 82 7.50 -1.83 -4.92
CA ALA A 82 8.03 -1.23 -3.69
C ALA A 82 9.55 -1.00 -3.73
N ARG A 83 10.30 -1.80 -4.52
CA ARG A 83 11.74 -1.60 -4.74
C ARG A 83 12.10 -0.28 -5.44
N THR A 84 11.12 0.41 -6.04
CA THR A 84 11.32 1.71 -6.72
C THR A 84 10.96 2.91 -5.85
N PHE A 85 10.57 2.68 -4.59
CA PHE A 85 10.21 3.76 -3.68
C PHE A 85 11.45 4.54 -3.24
N ASN A 86 11.24 5.81 -2.90
CA ASN A 86 12.30 6.72 -2.45
C ASN A 86 12.86 6.38 -1.06
N ASP A 87 12.05 5.77 -0.18
CA ASP A 87 12.51 5.29 1.12
C ASP A 87 13.18 3.91 0.97
N PRO A 88 14.50 3.80 1.20
CA PRO A 88 15.21 2.52 1.09
C PRO A 88 14.77 1.49 2.14
N PHE A 89 14.05 1.91 3.18
CA PHE A 89 13.56 1.05 4.25
C PHE A 89 12.10 0.65 4.08
N ASP A 90 11.40 1.23 3.10
CA ASP A 90 10.01 0.90 2.82
C ASP A 90 9.82 -0.56 2.42
N SER A 91 8.75 -1.16 2.92
CA SER A 91 8.36 -2.55 2.60
C SER A 91 9.42 -3.61 2.94
N LEU A 92 10.37 -3.28 3.83
CA LEU A 92 11.35 -4.22 4.35
C LEU A 92 10.85 -4.90 5.62
N CYS A 93 11.09 -6.21 5.72
CA CYS A 93 10.84 -6.98 6.93
C CYS A 93 12.14 -7.25 7.72
N HIS A 94 11.96 -7.65 8.97
CA HIS A 94 13.02 -8.24 9.80
C HIS A 94 12.88 -9.76 9.84
N ILE A 95 14.00 -10.47 9.84
CA ILE A 95 14.06 -11.93 10.02
C ILE A 95 15.16 -12.23 11.02
N ASP A 96 14.81 -12.91 12.12
CA ASP A 96 15.78 -13.47 13.06
C ASP A 96 16.45 -14.70 12.41
N MET A 97 17.63 -14.46 11.84
CA MET A 97 18.40 -15.49 11.13
C MET A 97 18.82 -16.66 12.03
N THR A 98 18.97 -16.44 13.33
CA THR A 98 19.35 -17.50 14.29
C THR A 98 18.19 -18.47 14.48
N LYS A 99 17.00 -17.96 14.72
CA LYS A 99 15.78 -18.79 14.82
C LYS A 99 15.46 -19.49 13.51
N LEU A 100 15.55 -18.77 12.38
CA LEU A 100 15.28 -19.31 11.06
C LEU A 100 16.23 -20.48 10.76
N SER A 101 17.54 -20.28 10.90
CA SER A 101 18.57 -21.28 10.58
C SER A 101 18.42 -22.55 11.40
N THR A 102 18.23 -22.42 12.72
CA THR A 102 18.08 -23.58 13.62
C THR A 102 16.89 -24.45 13.19
N THR A 103 15.76 -23.82 12.84
CA THR A 103 14.56 -24.56 12.44
C THR A 103 14.70 -25.14 11.03
N VAL A 104 15.21 -24.37 10.07
CA VAL A 104 15.41 -24.82 8.68
C VAL A 104 16.34 -26.04 8.64
N PHE A 105 17.46 -25.99 9.35
CA PHE A 105 18.41 -27.13 9.37
C PHE A 105 17.79 -28.37 9.99
N LYS A 106 17.03 -28.22 11.07
CA LYS A 106 16.32 -29.33 11.69
C LYS A 106 15.27 -29.97 10.75
N VAL A 107 14.49 -29.16 10.06
CA VAL A 107 13.43 -29.62 9.14
C VAL A 107 14.01 -30.24 7.89
N LEU A 108 15.08 -29.69 7.32
CA LEU A 108 15.77 -30.25 6.16
C LEU A 108 16.63 -31.46 6.49
N GLY A 109 16.80 -31.80 7.77
CA GLY A 109 17.72 -32.88 8.19
C GLY A 109 19.17 -32.61 7.78
N ILE A 110 19.58 -31.31 7.74
CA ILE A 110 20.95 -30.94 7.36
C ILE A 110 21.91 -31.42 8.45
N PRO A 111 22.84 -32.31 8.13
CA PRO A 111 23.76 -32.87 9.12
C PRO A 111 24.67 -31.79 9.73
N ASP A 112 25.05 -31.98 10.99
CA ASP A 112 25.92 -31.02 11.71
C ASP A 112 27.30 -30.84 11.10
N HIS A 113 27.81 -31.83 10.36
CA HIS A 113 29.11 -31.76 9.68
C HIS A 113 29.11 -30.88 8.44
N ILE A 114 27.94 -30.41 7.94
CA ILE A 114 27.89 -29.45 6.86
C ILE A 114 28.57 -28.14 7.28
N LYS A 115 29.43 -27.62 6.42
CA LYS A 115 30.21 -26.42 6.71
C LYS A 115 29.29 -25.24 7.09
N TYR A 116 29.72 -24.49 8.09
CA TYR A 116 28.99 -23.31 8.56
C TYR A 116 28.70 -22.30 7.45
N ILE A 117 29.61 -22.14 6.48
CA ILE A 117 29.45 -21.25 5.31
C ILE A 117 28.26 -21.68 4.44
N ASP A 118 28.11 -23.00 4.19
CA ASP A 118 27.02 -23.51 3.37
C ASP A 118 25.64 -23.31 4.07
N LYS A 119 25.63 -23.47 5.40
CA LYS A 119 24.45 -23.18 6.23
C LYS A 119 24.03 -21.71 6.15
N ILE A 120 25.00 -20.79 6.23
CA ILE A 120 24.77 -19.37 6.08
C ILE A 120 24.23 -19.04 4.68
N ALA A 121 24.77 -19.62 3.63
CA ALA A 121 24.34 -19.41 2.26
C ALA A 121 22.86 -19.78 2.07
N ILE A 122 22.45 -20.94 2.58
CA ILE A 122 21.05 -21.38 2.56
C ILE A 122 20.14 -20.35 3.25
N CYS A 123 20.53 -19.90 4.45
CA CYS A 123 19.72 -18.94 5.20
C CYS A 123 19.61 -17.57 4.49
N ARG A 124 20.70 -17.10 3.87
CA ARG A 124 20.70 -15.85 3.10
C ARG A 124 19.78 -15.91 1.88
N GLU A 125 19.71 -17.03 1.20
CA GLU A 125 18.76 -17.19 0.09
C GLU A 125 17.31 -17.12 0.56
N TYR A 126 16.97 -17.73 1.70
CA TYR A 126 15.63 -17.57 2.28
C TYR A 126 15.34 -16.12 2.69
N GLU A 127 16.27 -15.45 3.38
CA GLU A 127 16.14 -14.05 3.76
C GLU A 127 15.90 -13.16 2.52
N LYS A 128 16.72 -13.37 1.48
CA LYS A 128 16.59 -12.66 0.21
C LYS A 128 15.22 -12.90 -0.41
N THR A 129 14.76 -14.15 -0.47
CA THR A 129 13.44 -14.49 -1.02
C THR A 129 12.32 -13.72 -0.33
N PHE A 130 12.30 -13.69 1.01
CA PHE A 130 11.27 -12.94 1.75
C PHE A 130 11.35 -11.44 1.54
N LYS A 131 12.56 -10.87 1.51
CA LYS A 131 12.76 -9.45 1.20
C LYS A 131 12.28 -9.10 -0.21
N ASP A 132 12.62 -9.93 -1.19
CA ASP A 132 12.25 -9.71 -2.59
C ASP A 132 10.73 -9.86 -2.80
N MET A 133 10.07 -10.79 -2.11
CA MET A 133 8.62 -10.95 -2.16
C MET A 133 7.88 -9.66 -1.78
N GLY A 134 8.30 -8.96 -0.73
CA GLY A 134 7.72 -7.67 -0.32
C GLY A 134 8.09 -6.55 -1.31
N ARG A 135 9.37 -6.45 -1.68
CA ARG A 135 9.87 -5.40 -2.57
C ARG A 135 9.35 -5.46 -4.00
N ASN A 136 8.95 -6.64 -4.47
CA ASN A 136 8.38 -6.82 -5.80
C ASN A 136 6.88 -6.51 -5.86
N LYS A 137 6.19 -6.33 -4.73
CA LYS A 137 4.77 -5.99 -4.73
C LYS A 137 4.51 -4.67 -5.42
N LYS A 138 3.48 -4.67 -6.27
CA LYS A 138 3.00 -3.48 -6.96
C LYS A 138 2.00 -2.76 -6.06
N ILE A 139 2.25 -1.49 -5.81
CA ILE A 139 1.54 -0.69 -4.81
C ILE A 139 1.10 0.63 -5.41
N VAL A 140 -0.10 1.06 -5.07
CA VAL A 140 -0.54 2.44 -5.23
C VAL A 140 -0.57 3.09 -3.87
N CYS A 141 0.14 4.21 -3.73
CA CYS A 141 0.13 5.04 -2.53
C CYS A 141 -0.87 6.17 -2.70
N LEU A 142 -1.74 6.32 -1.72
CA LEU A 142 -2.76 7.36 -1.59
C LEU A 142 -2.55 8.09 -0.27
N THR A 143 -3.14 9.25 -0.10
CA THR A 143 -3.06 10.03 1.15
C THR A 143 -4.41 10.60 1.53
N GLU A 144 -4.59 10.92 2.81
CA GLU A 144 -5.76 11.65 3.30
C GLU A 144 -5.61 13.17 3.18
N ASN A 145 -4.38 13.67 3.01
CA ASN A 145 -4.07 15.08 3.19
C ASN A 145 -3.68 15.78 1.89
N ILE A 146 -4.68 16.42 1.25
CA ILE A 146 -4.48 17.24 0.04
C ILE A 146 -3.70 18.54 0.33
N TYR A 147 -3.76 19.05 1.57
CA TYR A 147 -3.15 20.33 1.93
C TYR A 147 -1.76 20.20 2.57
N SER A 148 -1.10 19.06 2.43
CA SER A 148 0.28 18.86 2.89
C SER A 148 1.30 19.50 1.95
N ASN A 149 2.03 20.52 2.42
CA ASN A 149 3.10 21.14 1.65
C ASN A 149 4.18 20.12 1.22
N LEU A 150 4.50 19.17 2.10
CA LEU A 150 5.49 18.12 1.82
C LEU A 150 5.02 17.18 0.71
N MET A 151 3.74 16.80 0.70
CA MET A 151 3.17 15.95 -0.36
C MET A 151 3.24 16.65 -1.72
N TRP A 152 2.90 17.93 -1.79
CA TRP A 152 3.03 18.71 -3.02
C TRP A 152 4.47 18.87 -3.47
N ALA A 153 5.40 19.05 -2.53
CA ALA A 153 6.84 19.17 -2.85
C ALA A 153 7.41 17.86 -3.41
N HIS A 154 7.13 16.72 -2.75
CA HIS A 154 7.76 15.45 -3.06
C HIS A 154 7.09 14.69 -4.21
N TYR A 155 5.75 14.75 -4.30
CA TYR A 155 4.97 13.86 -5.19
C TYR A 155 4.23 14.56 -6.32
N ALA A 156 4.24 15.90 -6.34
CA ALA A 156 3.64 16.73 -7.39
C ALA A 156 4.66 17.67 -8.06
N ASP A 157 5.90 17.26 -8.17
CA ASP A 157 7.00 18.03 -8.81
C ASP A 157 7.04 19.48 -8.32
N SER A 158 7.20 19.66 -6.99
CA SER A 158 7.24 20.98 -6.34
C SER A 158 6.00 21.84 -6.63
N GLY A 159 4.85 21.21 -6.67
CA GLY A 159 3.55 21.85 -6.91
C GLY A 159 3.25 22.17 -8.37
N LYS A 160 4.03 21.62 -9.33
CA LYS A 160 3.77 21.76 -10.78
C LYS A 160 2.81 20.71 -11.32
N GLY A 161 2.65 19.59 -10.61
CA GLY A 161 1.72 18.52 -10.96
C GLY A 161 0.31 18.75 -10.48
N PHE A 162 -0.41 17.67 -10.23
CA PHE A 162 -1.79 17.70 -9.75
C PHE A 162 -2.06 16.55 -8.77
N ALA A 163 -3.19 16.59 -8.11
CA ALA A 163 -3.69 15.48 -7.31
C ALA A 163 -5.09 15.05 -7.76
N VAL A 164 -5.38 13.76 -7.63
CA VAL A 164 -6.65 13.15 -8.03
C VAL A 164 -7.35 12.67 -6.78
N GLU A 165 -8.62 13.03 -6.61
CA GLU A 165 -9.48 12.62 -5.49
C GLU A 165 -10.35 11.42 -5.88
N TYR A 166 -10.35 10.39 -5.04
CA TYR A 166 -11.20 9.21 -5.18
C TYR A 166 -12.08 9.03 -3.95
N GLU A 167 -13.35 8.66 -4.16
CA GLU A 167 -14.24 8.24 -3.08
C GLU A 167 -13.87 6.82 -2.63
N VAL A 168 -13.60 6.65 -1.34
CA VAL A 168 -13.14 5.36 -0.77
C VAL A 168 -14.14 4.23 -1.00
N GLU A 169 -15.43 4.53 -0.89
CA GLU A 169 -16.50 3.54 -1.11
C GLU A 169 -16.51 3.03 -2.55
N LYS A 170 -16.48 3.92 -3.54
CA LYS A 170 -16.42 3.54 -4.96
C LYS A 170 -15.14 2.79 -5.29
N MET A 171 -14.02 3.23 -4.72
CA MET A 171 -12.72 2.57 -4.85
C MET A 171 -12.79 1.13 -4.31
N THR A 172 -13.31 0.93 -3.11
CA THR A 172 -13.44 -0.38 -2.48
C THR A 172 -14.34 -1.29 -3.31
N MET A 173 -15.49 -0.79 -3.80
CA MET A 173 -16.37 -1.55 -4.68
C MET A 173 -15.69 -1.98 -5.98
N ALA A 174 -14.85 -1.10 -6.58
CA ALA A 174 -14.10 -1.44 -7.78
C ALA A 174 -13.02 -2.50 -7.51
N LEU A 175 -12.30 -2.38 -6.39
CA LEU A 175 -11.28 -3.35 -5.97
C LEU A 175 -11.90 -4.74 -5.69
N MET A 176 -13.07 -4.79 -5.08
CA MET A 176 -13.78 -6.05 -4.80
C MET A 176 -14.24 -6.78 -6.07
N LYS A 177 -14.53 -6.04 -7.14
CA LYS A 177 -14.95 -6.57 -8.45
C LYS A 177 -13.78 -6.87 -9.38
N GLY A 178 -12.60 -6.33 -9.10
CA GLY A 178 -11.43 -6.43 -9.95
C GLY A 178 -10.63 -7.71 -9.72
N ASP A 179 -9.62 -7.91 -10.57
CA ASP A 179 -8.72 -9.06 -10.53
C ASP A 179 -7.63 -8.94 -9.45
N LEU A 180 -7.42 -7.73 -8.92
CA LEU A 180 -6.53 -7.52 -7.78
C LEU A 180 -7.15 -8.19 -6.55
N LYS A 181 -6.38 -9.04 -5.90
CA LYS A 181 -6.82 -9.71 -4.66
C LYS A 181 -6.67 -8.80 -3.42
N SER A 182 -6.75 -7.50 -3.61
CA SER A 182 -6.75 -6.48 -2.55
C SER A 182 -8.14 -5.86 -2.49
N PRO A 183 -9.02 -6.34 -1.62
CA PRO A 183 -10.43 -5.91 -1.60
C PRO A 183 -10.62 -4.49 -1.06
N VAL A 184 -9.59 -3.94 -0.38
CA VAL A 184 -9.65 -2.63 0.29
C VAL A 184 -8.28 -1.95 0.22
N PRO A 185 -8.22 -0.61 0.28
CA PRO A 185 -6.98 0.09 0.58
C PRO A 185 -6.61 -0.13 2.05
N TYR A 186 -5.33 -0.33 2.35
CA TYR A 186 -4.81 -0.51 3.70
C TYR A 186 -4.19 0.78 4.22
N PRO A 187 -4.53 1.24 5.44
CA PRO A 187 -3.81 2.34 6.08
C PRO A 187 -2.39 1.89 6.47
N VAL A 188 -1.40 2.76 6.27
CA VAL A 188 0.00 2.48 6.63
C VAL A 188 0.20 2.61 8.13
N ILE A 189 0.94 1.67 8.70
CA ILE A 189 1.37 1.65 10.09
C ILE A 189 2.77 2.28 10.19
N TYR A 190 2.88 3.42 10.87
CA TYR A 190 4.16 4.10 11.06
C TYR A 190 4.87 3.58 12.30
N SER A 191 6.04 3.00 12.11
CA SER A 191 6.85 2.41 13.18
C SER A 191 8.33 2.51 12.82
N ASP A 192 9.16 2.76 13.83
CA ASP A 192 10.63 2.68 13.67
C ASP A 192 11.13 1.22 13.67
N GLU A 193 10.27 0.29 14.06
CA GLU A 193 10.53 -1.14 14.02
C GLU A 193 9.93 -1.77 12.76
N ARG A 194 10.69 -2.62 12.10
CA ARG A 194 10.22 -3.41 10.97
C ARG A 194 9.35 -4.57 11.45
N TYR A 195 8.42 -4.99 10.60
CA TYR A 195 7.64 -6.19 10.90
C TYR A 195 8.56 -7.42 10.93
N ASP A 196 8.52 -8.18 12.05
CA ASP A 196 9.27 -9.43 12.19
C ASP A 196 8.48 -10.58 11.55
N VAL A 197 8.91 -10.99 10.37
CA VAL A 197 8.31 -12.11 9.62
C VAL A 197 8.91 -13.46 9.99
N THR A 198 9.75 -13.56 11.02
CA THR A 198 10.47 -14.82 11.36
C THR A 198 9.50 -15.97 11.57
N HIS A 199 8.44 -15.77 12.34
CA HIS A 199 7.44 -16.80 12.60
C HIS A 199 6.69 -17.21 11.33
N ASP A 200 6.29 -16.22 10.53
CA ASP A 200 5.55 -16.43 9.29
C ASP A 200 6.42 -17.14 8.25
N ALA A 201 7.69 -16.76 8.16
CA ALA A 201 8.67 -17.42 7.30
C ALA A 201 8.89 -18.89 7.69
N LEU A 202 8.95 -19.18 8.98
CA LEU A 202 9.05 -20.57 9.48
C LEU A 202 7.81 -21.38 9.16
N ASN A 203 6.62 -20.81 9.31
CA ASN A 203 5.37 -21.49 8.99
C ASN A 203 5.22 -21.73 7.49
N TRP A 204 5.59 -20.73 6.67
CA TRP A 204 5.64 -20.88 5.23
C TRP A 204 6.59 -22.02 4.82
N PHE A 205 7.81 -22.02 5.37
CA PHE A 205 8.79 -23.07 5.11
C PHE A 205 8.25 -24.45 5.46
N LYS A 206 7.66 -24.61 6.65
CA LYS A 206 7.05 -25.88 7.07
C LYS A 206 5.91 -26.31 6.12
N SER A 207 5.09 -25.34 5.65
CA SER A 207 3.98 -25.64 4.74
C SER A 207 4.46 -26.15 3.37
N VAL A 208 5.56 -25.60 2.85
CA VAL A 208 6.17 -26.05 1.60
C VAL A 208 6.73 -27.47 1.71
N MET A 209 7.28 -27.81 2.89
CA MET A 209 7.86 -29.13 3.16
C MET A 209 6.81 -30.17 3.60
N ASP A 210 5.60 -29.74 3.93
CA ASP A 210 4.54 -30.63 4.42
C ASP A 210 3.77 -31.27 3.26
N LYS A 211 4.16 -32.49 2.94
CA LYS A 211 3.48 -33.29 1.90
C LYS A 211 2.01 -33.63 2.24
N ASN A 212 1.61 -33.53 3.50
CA ASN A 212 0.26 -33.86 3.95
C ASN A 212 -0.67 -32.64 3.98
N GLY A 213 -0.15 -31.42 3.77
CA GLY A 213 -0.92 -30.18 3.74
C GLY A 213 -1.54 -29.79 5.09
N THR A 214 -0.92 -30.19 6.20
CA THR A 214 -1.42 -29.90 7.56
C THR A 214 -1.00 -28.52 8.06
N HIS A 215 0.05 -27.92 7.46
CA HIS A 215 0.53 -26.61 7.82
C HIS A 215 -0.17 -25.52 7.00
N SER A 216 -0.61 -24.48 7.68
CA SER A 216 -1.23 -23.30 7.06
C SER A 216 -0.27 -22.13 7.05
N VAL A 217 -0.43 -21.24 6.06
CA VAL A 217 0.32 -20.00 5.90
C VAL A 217 -0.58 -18.82 6.24
N ASP A 218 -0.04 -17.75 6.81
CA ASP A 218 -0.78 -16.50 6.95
C ASP A 218 -0.94 -15.85 5.57
N GLY A 219 -2.18 -15.66 5.14
CA GLY A 219 -2.52 -14.98 3.89
C GLY A 219 -2.11 -13.50 3.85
N LEU A 220 -1.82 -12.90 5.01
CA LEU A 220 -1.35 -11.52 5.14
C LEU A 220 0.18 -11.41 5.24
N LEU A 221 0.92 -12.52 5.15
CA LEU A 221 2.38 -12.54 5.21
C LEU A 221 3.04 -11.49 4.32
N LEU A 222 2.50 -11.29 3.12
CA LEU A 222 3.04 -10.32 2.15
C LEU A 222 2.43 -8.92 2.28
N VAL A 223 1.37 -8.75 3.05
CA VAL A 223 0.73 -7.45 3.30
C VAL A 223 1.37 -6.75 4.49
N LYS A 224 1.57 -7.47 5.60
CA LYS A 224 2.05 -6.92 6.86
C LYS A 224 3.36 -6.13 6.76
N PRO A 225 4.42 -6.60 6.08
CA PRO A 225 5.63 -5.79 5.87
C PRO A 225 5.40 -4.59 4.96
N VAL A 226 4.54 -4.76 3.95
CA VAL A 226 4.31 -3.76 2.89
C VAL A 226 3.46 -2.57 3.37
N ILE A 227 2.70 -2.72 4.45
CA ILE A 227 1.93 -1.63 5.05
C ILE A 227 2.69 -0.93 6.19
N ARG A 228 3.98 -1.19 6.39
CA ARG A 228 4.81 -0.53 7.41
C ARG A 228 5.79 0.46 6.78
N LYS A 229 5.95 1.61 7.46
CA LYS A 229 6.84 2.69 7.05
C LYS A 229 7.45 3.38 8.27
N GLY A 230 8.64 3.97 8.14
CA GLY A 230 9.29 4.70 9.21
C GLY A 230 8.46 5.90 9.70
N LYS A 231 8.52 6.21 11.00
CA LYS A 231 7.75 7.32 11.61
C LYS A 231 8.04 8.68 11.01
N SER A 232 9.23 8.89 10.46
CA SER A 232 9.58 10.14 9.77
C SER A 232 8.69 10.47 8.57
N TRP A 233 7.95 9.48 8.08
CA TRP A 233 7.02 9.60 6.95
C TRP A 233 5.55 9.73 7.36
N ASP A 234 5.24 9.87 8.64
CA ASP A 234 3.86 9.88 9.16
C ASP A 234 3.01 11.06 8.64
N TYR A 235 3.66 12.14 8.18
CA TYR A 235 3.02 13.28 7.54
C TYR A 235 2.29 12.92 6.24
N GLU A 236 2.64 11.79 5.61
CA GLU A 236 2.00 11.33 4.37
C GLU A 236 0.59 10.83 4.61
N LYS A 237 0.25 10.36 5.81
CA LYS A 237 -1.05 9.76 6.12
C LYS A 237 -1.47 8.77 5.03
N GLU A 238 -0.56 7.85 4.74
CA GLU A 238 -0.58 7.00 3.55
C GLU A 238 -1.58 5.85 3.67
N TRP A 239 -2.18 5.53 2.53
CA TRP A 239 -2.99 4.33 2.28
C TRP A 239 -2.45 3.58 1.08
N ARG A 240 -2.53 2.26 1.08
CA ARG A 240 -1.96 1.42 0.02
C ARG A 240 -2.99 0.47 -0.58
N ILE A 241 -3.11 0.48 -1.91
CA ILE A 241 -3.70 -0.61 -2.67
C ILE A 241 -2.54 -1.50 -3.10
N ILE A 242 -2.62 -2.80 -2.77
CA ILE A 242 -1.51 -3.73 -2.94
C ILE A 242 -1.94 -4.85 -3.90
N ASP A 243 -1.14 -5.14 -4.92
CA ASP A 243 -1.29 -6.35 -5.73
C ASP A 243 -0.84 -7.58 -4.92
N VAL A 244 -1.71 -8.06 -4.06
CA VAL A 244 -1.44 -9.23 -3.20
C VAL A 244 -1.31 -10.50 -4.02
N GLY A 245 -2.13 -10.63 -5.08
CA GLY A 245 -2.20 -11.81 -5.93
C GLY A 245 -1.09 -11.92 -6.99
N ASN A 246 -0.20 -10.92 -7.05
CA ASN A 246 0.83 -10.83 -8.07
C ASN A 246 0.29 -10.85 -9.51
N TYR A 247 -0.83 -10.12 -9.72
CA TYR A 247 -1.51 -10.01 -11.01
C TYR A 247 -0.59 -9.52 -12.13
N PHE A 248 0.28 -8.54 -11.80
CA PHE A 248 1.21 -7.93 -12.76
C PHE A 248 2.54 -8.68 -12.92
N GLY A 249 2.82 -9.71 -12.10
CA GLY A 249 4.11 -10.41 -12.10
C GLY A 249 5.23 -9.63 -11.39
N ASP A 250 6.38 -10.26 -11.22
CA ASP A 250 7.52 -9.72 -10.44
C ASP A 250 8.50 -8.91 -11.30
N ASP A 251 8.58 -9.17 -12.60
CA ASP A 251 9.65 -8.67 -13.47
C ASP A 251 9.53 -7.19 -13.83
N ILE A 252 8.35 -6.61 -13.72
CA ILE A 252 8.10 -5.21 -14.08
C ILE A 252 8.14 -4.28 -12.87
N ASN A 253 8.57 -3.04 -13.09
CA ASN A 253 8.59 -2.01 -12.04
C ASN A 253 7.28 -1.22 -11.94
N TYR A 254 6.59 -1.04 -13.06
CA TYR A 254 5.40 -0.21 -13.18
C TYR A 254 4.33 -0.93 -13.97
N ALA A 255 3.09 -0.81 -13.53
CA ALA A 255 1.92 -1.35 -14.22
C ALA A 255 0.73 -0.40 -14.09
N SER A 256 -0.19 -0.44 -15.02
CA SER A 256 -1.45 0.30 -14.93
C SER A 256 -2.65 -0.62 -15.00
N LEU A 257 -3.75 -0.15 -14.43
CA LEU A 257 -5.03 -0.82 -14.45
C LEU A 257 -6.11 0.24 -14.69
N SER A 258 -7.07 -0.04 -15.57
CA SER A 258 -8.28 0.78 -15.68
C SER A 258 -9.02 0.81 -14.35
N PHE A 259 -9.40 2.00 -13.92
CA PHE A 259 -9.97 2.22 -12.61
C PHE A 259 -11.21 3.11 -12.68
N ILE A 260 -11.69 3.55 -11.54
CA ILE A 260 -12.84 4.44 -11.45
C ILE A 260 -12.48 5.87 -11.88
N LYS A 261 -13.46 6.55 -12.46
CA LYS A 261 -13.36 7.98 -12.72
C LYS A 261 -13.12 8.74 -11.42
N PRO A 262 -12.19 9.71 -11.38
CA PRO A 262 -11.98 10.57 -10.22
C PRO A 262 -13.23 11.37 -9.85
N LYS A 263 -13.38 11.68 -8.56
CA LYS A 263 -14.37 12.64 -8.05
C LYS A 263 -13.95 14.06 -8.41
N ALA A 264 -12.68 14.41 -8.13
CA ALA A 264 -12.13 15.72 -8.40
C ALA A 264 -10.65 15.67 -8.76
N VAL A 265 -10.15 16.75 -9.36
CA VAL A 265 -8.73 16.99 -9.62
C VAL A 265 -8.34 18.33 -9.00
N TYR A 266 -7.15 18.35 -8.37
CA TYR A 266 -6.56 19.53 -7.76
C TYR A 266 -5.27 19.88 -8.50
N ILE A 267 -5.27 21.01 -9.21
CA ILE A 267 -4.09 21.53 -9.92
C ILE A 267 -3.15 22.19 -8.93
N GLY A 268 -1.86 21.90 -9.03
CA GLY A 268 -0.85 22.45 -8.15
C GLY A 268 -0.66 23.96 -8.30
N TYR A 269 -0.10 24.60 -7.28
CA TYR A 269 0.08 26.06 -7.22
C TYR A 269 1.13 26.61 -8.20
N ASN A 270 2.07 25.77 -8.66
CA ASN A 270 3.13 26.10 -9.61
C ASN A 270 2.94 25.47 -10.99
N THR A 271 1.76 24.93 -11.30
CA THR A 271 1.53 24.24 -12.57
C THR A 271 1.70 25.17 -13.76
N PRO A 272 2.54 24.82 -14.76
CA PRO A 272 2.69 25.60 -15.98
C PRO A 272 1.37 25.71 -16.75
N ARG A 273 1.14 26.84 -17.41
CA ARG A 273 -0.14 27.16 -18.04
C ARG A 273 -0.57 26.17 -19.11
N ASP A 274 0.35 25.70 -19.92
CA ASP A 274 0.10 24.70 -20.97
C ASP A 274 -0.36 23.37 -20.39
N TYR A 275 0.29 22.93 -19.32
CA TYR A 275 -0.06 21.69 -18.61
C TYR A 275 -1.39 21.84 -17.86
N GLU A 276 -1.64 22.99 -17.25
CA GLU A 276 -2.91 23.32 -16.61
C GLU A 276 -4.09 23.25 -17.61
N LEU A 277 -3.92 23.81 -18.81
CA LEU A 277 -4.95 23.78 -19.85
C LEU A 277 -5.29 22.35 -20.27
N ARG A 278 -4.30 21.46 -20.43
CA ARG A 278 -4.56 20.04 -20.71
C ARG A 278 -5.41 19.38 -19.64
N ILE A 279 -5.12 19.63 -18.36
CA ILE A 279 -5.91 19.10 -17.23
C ILE A 279 -7.35 19.64 -17.28
N ILE A 280 -7.51 20.93 -17.53
CA ILE A 280 -8.82 21.60 -17.66
C ILE A 280 -9.64 20.93 -18.76
N ASP A 281 -9.08 20.71 -19.94
CA ASP A 281 -9.77 20.13 -21.10
C ASP A 281 -10.22 18.69 -20.79
N ILE A 282 -9.37 17.88 -20.15
CA ILE A 282 -9.73 16.52 -19.72
C ILE A 282 -10.87 16.56 -18.71
N CYS A 283 -10.78 17.43 -17.70
CA CYS A 283 -11.81 17.52 -16.65
C CYS A 283 -13.16 17.99 -17.23
N LYS A 284 -13.15 18.94 -18.18
CA LYS A 284 -14.35 19.36 -18.92
C LYS A 284 -14.98 18.20 -19.68
N CYS A 285 -14.21 17.50 -20.50
CA CYS A 285 -14.69 16.37 -21.29
C CYS A 285 -15.29 15.26 -20.41
N LYS A 286 -14.64 14.98 -19.28
CA LYS A 286 -15.04 13.90 -18.37
C LYS A 286 -16.04 14.35 -17.30
N LYS A 287 -16.36 15.64 -17.20
CA LYS A 287 -17.22 16.22 -16.13
C LYS A 287 -16.70 15.83 -14.76
N ILE A 288 -15.44 16.19 -14.47
CA ILE A 288 -14.76 16.00 -13.19
C ILE A 288 -14.62 17.35 -12.52
N ASP A 289 -14.94 17.45 -11.24
CA ASP A 289 -14.76 18.68 -10.47
C ASP A 289 -13.30 19.10 -10.44
N LEU A 290 -13.03 20.39 -10.59
CA LEU A 290 -11.69 20.92 -10.71
C LEU A 290 -11.42 22.02 -9.71
N TYR A 291 -10.28 21.94 -9.05
CA TYR A 291 -9.81 22.89 -8.05
C TYR A 291 -8.38 23.35 -8.37
N LYS A 292 -8.04 24.55 -7.96
CA LYS A 292 -6.66 25.07 -7.94
C LYS A 292 -6.18 25.19 -6.51
N ILE A 293 -5.02 24.64 -6.22
CA ILE A 293 -4.34 24.85 -4.93
C ILE A 293 -3.75 26.25 -4.91
N THR A 294 -3.96 26.94 -3.81
CA THR A 294 -3.49 28.30 -3.57
C THR A 294 -2.69 28.35 -2.27
N LEU A 295 -1.70 29.25 -2.26
CA LEU A 295 -0.92 29.55 -1.07
C LEU A 295 -1.66 30.59 -0.24
N ASP A 296 -1.70 30.40 1.08
CA ASP A 296 -2.22 31.42 1.97
C ASP A 296 -1.30 32.64 1.95
N ASN A 297 -1.85 33.81 1.66
CA ASN A 297 -1.10 35.08 1.62
C ASN A 297 -1.03 35.77 3.00
N GLY A 298 -1.56 35.12 4.06
CA GLY A 298 -1.55 35.64 5.42
C GLY A 298 -0.31 35.19 6.21
N ASN A 299 -0.48 35.11 7.52
CA ASN A 299 0.62 34.75 8.45
C ASN A 299 0.86 33.24 8.59
N LYS A 300 0.08 32.40 7.89
CA LYS A 300 0.16 30.93 8.02
C LYS A 300 0.74 30.33 6.75
N SER A 301 1.70 29.41 6.91
CA SER A 301 2.21 28.58 5.82
C SER A 301 1.22 27.45 5.53
N SER A 302 0.06 27.77 4.99
CA SER A 302 -1.01 26.81 4.70
C SER A 302 -1.43 26.83 3.23
N LEU A 303 -1.97 25.72 2.78
CA LEU A 303 -2.59 25.57 1.46
C LEU A 303 -4.11 25.60 1.60
N SER A 304 -4.73 26.11 0.58
CA SER A 304 -6.19 26.05 0.38
C SER A 304 -6.49 25.69 -1.07
N SER A 305 -7.75 25.48 -1.41
CA SER A 305 -8.18 25.24 -2.78
C SER A 305 -9.34 26.13 -3.17
N VAL A 306 -9.37 26.55 -4.42
CA VAL A 306 -10.48 27.31 -5.02
C VAL A 306 -11.06 26.51 -6.18
N PRO A 307 -12.40 26.43 -6.30
CA PRO A 307 -13.03 25.75 -7.44
C PRO A 307 -12.73 26.50 -8.73
N LEU A 308 -12.49 25.77 -9.81
CA LEU A 308 -12.39 26.29 -11.15
C LEU A 308 -13.69 25.96 -11.89
N ASN A 309 -14.40 26.99 -12.33
CA ASN A 309 -15.61 26.81 -13.14
C ASN A 309 -15.20 26.29 -14.53
N LEU A 310 -15.68 25.11 -14.90
CA LEU A 310 -15.39 24.43 -16.17
C LEU A 310 -16.31 24.90 -17.30
#